data_e705ecf8f6c2fbdf8cbed029fb372e02
#
_entry.id   e705ecf8f6c2fbdf8cbed029fb372e02
#
_cell.length_a   1.000
_cell.length_b   1.000
_cell.length_c   1.000
_cell.angle_alpha   90.00
_cell.angle_beta   90.00
_cell.angle_gamma   90.00
#
_symmetry.space_group_name_H-M   'P 1'
#
loop_
_entity.id
_entity.type
_entity.pdbx_description
1 polymer ?
#
loop_
_entity_poly.entity_id
_entity_poly.type
_entity_poly.pdbx_seq_one_letter_code
_entity_poly.pdbx_strand_id
1 'polypeptide(L)'
;MPNALKGEEFLKNHPEKKAEDLKVAFLDEEVDIIWSALGGDDTFRTLPHLMNDEFTEIIKKYPKPFLGFSDTTNNHLMLYQLGLATFYAPSLLSDVAELGPEIFTYTKDWLNKLFNSEKNVVIESSPVWYEARTSFDESQLGVWRKERKEEHGHEYLYGEGVVQGDLLGGCLESLSEMITGGRYPDQKEVYEKYQIFPTREQWSGKIAFIETSEERPNPEKLKSMLSVLEDRGVFSVVRGLIIGKPQDEV
;
A
#
# COMPACT_ATOMS: atom_id res chain seq x y z
N MET A 1 -9.35 13.02 -10.57
CA MET A 1 -10.39 12.15 -11.15
C MET A 1 -11.76 12.59 -10.64
N PRO A 2 -12.78 12.66 -11.50
CA PRO A 2 -14.05 13.33 -11.16
C PRO A 2 -14.89 12.61 -10.11
N ASN A 3 -14.77 11.29 -10.00
CA ASN A 3 -15.56 10.55 -9.02
C ASN A 3 -14.92 10.55 -7.63
N ALA A 4 -13.60 10.67 -7.52
CA ALA A 4 -12.88 10.65 -6.24
C ALA A 4 -13.34 11.73 -5.23
N LEU A 5 -13.94 12.80 -5.69
CA LEU A 5 -14.45 13.91 -4.86
C LEU A 5 -15.95 13.84 -4.57
N LYS A 6 -16.66 12.77 -4.95
CA LYS A 6 -18.12 12.64 -4.75
C LYS A 6 -18.53 12.22 -3.34
N GLY A 7 -17.57 11.97 -2.46
CA GLY A 7 -17.79 11.58 -1.08
C GLY A 7 -17.86 10.06 -0.87
N GLU A 8 -17.65 9.68 0.37
CA GLU A 8 -17.50 8.27 0.79
C GLU A 8 -18.74 7.44 0.47
N GLU A 9 -19.95 7.92 0.83
CA GLU A 9 -21.20 7.21 0.61
C GLU A 9 -21.45 6.91 -0.88
N PHE A 10 -21.15 7.87 -1.76
CA PHE A 10 -21.26 7.67 -3.21
C PHE A 10 -20.30 6.60 -3.67
N LEU A 11 -19.02 6.70 -3.30
CA LEU A 11 -17.98 5.76 -3.73
C LEU A 11 -18.21 4.33 -3.21
N LYS A 12 -18.74 4.20 -2.00
CA LYS A 12 -19.08 2.91 -1.40
C LYS A 12 -20.22 2.21 -2.15
N ASN A 13 -21.20 2.99 -2.62
CA ASN A 13 -22.34 2.47 -3.38
C ASN A 13 -22.04 2.32 -4.88
N HIS A 14 -20.94 2.88 -5.39
CA HIS A 14 -20.57 2.91 -6.79
C HIS A 14 -19.10 2.52 -7.02
N PRO A 15 -18.67 1.28 -6.66
CA PRO A 15 -17.28 0.85 -6.85
C PRO A 15 -16.86 0.85 -8.34
N GLU A 16 -17.81 0.71 -9.27
CA GLU A 16 -17.58 0.86 -10.71
C GLU A 16 -17.05 2.25 -11.07
N LYS A 17 -17.38 3.29 -10.28
CA LYS A 17 -16.90 4.66 -10.51
C LYS A 17 -15.45 4.87 -10.06
N LYS A 18 -15.02 4.16 -9.01
CA LYS A 18 -13.59 4.09 -8.65
C LYS A 18 -12.80 3.41 -9.77
N ALA A 19 -13.31 2.30 -10.29
CA ALA A 19 -12.69 1.57 -11.39
C ALA A 19 -12.63 2.39 -12.69
N GLU A 20 -13.69 3.14 -13.01
CA GLU A 20 -13.75 4.05 -14.15
C GLU A 20 -12.67 5.14 -14.04
N ASP A 21 -12.53 5.79 -12.89
CA ASP A 21 -11.50 6.79 -12.64
C ASP A 21 -10.09 6.21 -12.86
N LEU A 22 -9.84 4.98 -12.41
CA LEU A 22 -8.55 4.33 -12.62
C LEU A 22 -8.30 4.01 -14.10
N LYS A 23 -9.28 3.49 -14.83
CA LYS A 23 -9.18 3.25 -16.28
C LYS A 23 -8.88 4.54 -17.04
N VAL A 24 -9.63 5.60 -16.74
CA VAL A 24 -9.43 6.91 -17.37
C VAL A 24 -8.04 7.44 -17.08
N ALA A 25 -7.54 7.30 -15.84
CA ALA A 25 -6.20 7.75 -15.49
C ALA A 25 -5.10 7.03 -16.29
N PHE A 26 -5.25 5.73 -16.57
CA PHE A 26 -4.32 5.01 -17.42
C PHE A 26 -4.41 5.41 -18.91
N LEU A 27 -5.61 5.74 -19.40
CA LEU A 27 -5.84 6.11 -20.80
C LEU A 27 -5.46 7.55 -21.12
N ASP A 28 -5.50 8.44 -20.15
CA ASP A 28 -5.28 9.87 -20.36
C ASP A 28 -3.78 10.15 -20.56
N GLU A 29 -3.40 10.62 -21.75
CA GLU A 29 -2.01 10.91 -22.11
C GLU A 29 -1.40 12.09 -21.33
N GLU A 30 -2.22 12.93 -20.70
CA GLU A 30 -1.76 14.04 -19.85
C GLU A 30 -1.47 13.59 -18.39
N VAL A 31 -1.79 12.34 -18.05
CA VAL A 31 -1.51 11.78 -16.72
C VAL A 31 -0.19 11.02 -16.73
N ASP A 32 0.81 11.52 -16.02
CA ASP A 32 2.13 10.88 -15.87
C ASP A 32 2.17 9.88 -14.70
N ILE A 33 1.43 10.15 -13.62
CA ILE A 33 1.46 9.37 -12.37
C ILE A 33 0.05 9.21 -11.83
N ILE A 34 -0.29 8.03 -11.37
CA ILE A 34 -1.54 7.73 -10.66
C ILE A 34 -1.21 7.63 -9.18
N TRP A 35 -1.81 8.49 -8.38
CA TRP A 35 -1.54 8.57 -6.95
C TRP A 35 -2.83 8.41 -6.14
N SER A 36 -2.85 7.41 -5.25
CA SER A 36 -4.02 7.20 -4.38
C SER A 36 -4.18 8.37 -3.41
N ALA A 37 -5.42 8.79 -3.19
CA ALA A 37 -5.72 9.82 -2.21
C ALA A 37 -5.49 9.32 -0.78
N LEU A 38 -6.00 8.12 -0.51
CA LEU A 38 -5.89 7.38 0.76
C LEU A 38 -5.91 5.87 0.46
N GLY A 39 -5.73 5.05 1.50
CA GLY A 39 -6.01 3.63 1.50
C GLY A 39 -7.52 3.35 1.41
N GLY A 40 -8.15 3.08 2.52
CA GLY A 40 -9.56 2.68 2.63
C GLY A 40 -9.71 1.26 3.18
N ASP A 41 -10.83 0.60 2.85
CA ASP A 41 -11.12 -0.77 3.31
C ASP A 41 -11.99 -1.57 2.34
N ASP A 42 -12.38 -0.97 1.21
CA ASP A 42 -13.31 -1.55 0.24
C ASP A 42 -12.78 -1.60 -1.20
N THR A 43 -11.48 -1.41 -1.39
CA THR A 43 -10.83 -1.39 -2.71
C THR A 43 -11.06 -2.69 -3.48
N PHE A 44 -11.19 -3.83 -2.79
CA PHE A 44 -11.49 -5.12 -3.41
C PHE A 44 -12.74 -5.10 -4.30
N ARG A 45 -13.72 -4.22 -4.02
CA ARG A 45 -14.95 -4.07 -4.82
C ARG A 45 -14.71 -3.51 -6.21
N THR A 46 -13.53 -2.99 -6.49
CA THR A 46 -13.15 -2.57 -7.84
C THR A 46 -12.71 -3.74 -8.73
N LEU A 47 -12.31 -4.88 -8.14
CA LEU A 47 -11.80 -6.04 -8.88
C LEU A 47 -12.77 -6.56 -9.95
N PRO A 48 -14.11 -6.67 -9.70
CA PRO A 48 -15.07 -7.09 -10.72
C PRO A 48 -15.07 -6.22 -11.98
N HIS A 49 -14.66 -4.98 -11.86
CA HIS A 49 -14.67 -3.99 -12.94
C HIS A 49 -13.32 -3.83 -13.63
N LEU A 50 -12.23 -4.32 -13.03
CA LEU A 50 -10.87 -4.13 -13.49
C LEU A 50 -10.17 -5.44 -13.91
N MET A 51 -10.49 -6.57 -13.30
CA MET A 51 -9.89 -7.86 -13.65
C MET A 51 -10.53 -8.46 -14.90
N ASN A 52 -10.24 -7.87 -16.06
CA ASN A 52 -10.74 -8.27 -17.37
C ASN A 52 -9.74 -7.96 -18.49
N ASP A 53 -9.98 -8.52 -19.68
CA ASP A 53 -9.08 -8.38 -20.84
C ASP A 53 -8.92 -6.93 -21.29
N GLU A 54 -9.99 -6.12 -21.23
CA GLU A 54 -9.95 -4.71 -21.59
C GLU A 54 -8.92 -3.95 -20.76
N PHE A 55 -9.01 -4.06 -19.42
CA PHE A 55 -8.10 -3.35 -18.53
C PHE A 55 -6.67 -3.91 -18.62
N THR A 56 -6.54 -5.21 -18.83
CA THR A 56 -5.23 -5.85 -19.10
C THR A 56 -4.53 -5.23 -20.30
N GLU A 57 -5.24 -5.02 -21.40
CA GLU A 57 -4.68 -4.38 -22.60
C GLU A 57 -4.38 -2.89 -22.38
N ILE A 58 -5.20 -2.18 -21.59
CA ILE A 58 -4.92 -0.79 -21.19
C ILE A 58 -3.59 -0.72 -20.44
N ILE A 59 -3.39 -1.56 -19.41
CA ILE A 59 -2.16 -1.60 -18.60
C ILE A 59 -0.92 -1.89 -19.46
N LYS A 60 -1.01 -2.84 -20.37
CA LYS A 60 0.11 -3.17 -21.28
C LYS A 60 0.47 -2.04 -22.23
N LYS A 61 -0.54 -1.32 -22.72
CA LYS A 61 -0.35 -0.27 -23.72
C LYS A 61 0.04 1.07 -23.12
N TYR A 62 -0.48 1.38 -21.94
CA TYR A 62 -0.32 2.68 -21.28
C TYR A 62 0.16 2.51 -19.82
N PRO A 63 1.30 1.82 -19.58
CA PRO A 63 1.78 1.63 -18.23
C PRO A 63 2.13 2.97 -17.59
N LYS A 64 1.68 3.18 -16.35
CA LYS A 64 1.98 4.37 -15.56
C LYS A 64 2.40 4.00 -14.15
N PRO A 65 3.27 4.78 -13.50
CA PRO A 65 3.53 4.64 -12.07
C PRO A 65 2.23 4.76 -11.28
N PHE A 66 1.99 3.81 -10.39
CA PHE A 66 0.91 3.83 -9.41
C PHE A 66 1.51 3.88 -8.01
N LEU A 67 1.06 4.84 -7.19
CA LEU A 67 1.54 5.12 -5.84
C LEU A 67 0.40 5.01 -4.82
N GLY A 68 0.70 4.42 -3.68
CA GLY A 68 -0.21 4.30 -2.54
C GLY A 68 0.26 3.27 -1.53
N PHE A 69 -0.44 3.14 -0.39
CA PHE A 69 -0.19 2.14 0.64
C PHE A 69 -1.50 1.71 1.33
N SER A 70 -1.42 0.90 2.40
CA SER A 70 -2.59 0.43 3.15
C SER A 70 -3.53 -0.41 2.27
N ASP A 71 -4.84 -0.16 2.25
CA ASP A 71 -5.81 -0.93 1.44
C ASP A 71 -5.55 -0.88 -0.08
N THR A 72 -4.75 0.10 -0.57
CA THR A 72 -4.28 0.06 -1.96
C THR A 72 -3.36 -1.13 -2.26
N THR A 73 -2.97 -1.94 -1.26
CA THR A 73 -2.39 -3.27 -1.45
C THR A 73 -3.21 -4.09 -2.44
N ASN A 74 -4.53 -3.95 -2.43
CA ASN A 74 -5.44 -4.54 -3.42
C ASN A 74 -5.11 -4.10 -4.85
N ASN A 75 -4.89 -2.79 -5.06
CA ASN A 75 -4.50 -2.26 -6.37
C ASN A 75 -3.10 -2.74 -6.77
N HIS A 76 -2.15 -2.71 -5.83
CA HIS A 76 -0.78 -3.16 -6.10
C HIS A 76 -0.74 -4.62 -6.55
N LEU A 77 -1.42 -5.51 -5.85
CA LEU A 77 -1.45 -6.93 -6.21
C LEU A 77 -2.29 -7.19 -7.45
N MET A 78 -3.40 -6.50 -7.65
CA MET A 78 -4.16 -6.53 -8.90
C MET A 78 -3.28 -6.14 -10.09
N LEU A 79 -2.60 -4.98 -10.01
CA LEU A 79 -1.72 -4.49 -11.07
C LEU A 79 -0.50 -5.41 -11.29
N TYR A 80 0.03 -6.00 -10.22
CA TYR A 80 1.06 -7.03 -10.31
C TYR A 80 0.60 -8.26 -11.12
N GLN A 81 -0.63 -8.75 -10.86
CA GLN A 81 -1.20 -9.86 -11.65
C GLN A 81 -1.39 -9.47 -13.14
N LEU A 82 -1.60 -8.19 -13.43
CA LEU A 82 -1.70 -7.67 -14.80
C LEU A 82 -0.34 -7.33 -15.42
N GLY A 83 0.77 -7.56 -14.69
CA GLY A 83 2.13 -7.38 -15.19
C GLY A 83 2.73 -5.98 -14.98
N LEU A 84 2.13 -5.14 -14.13
CA LEU A 84 2.64 -3.80 -13.82
C LEU A 84 3.32 -3.77 -12.45
N ALA A 85 4.57 -3.31 -12.40
CA ALA A 85 5.24 -2.95 -11.16
C ALA A 85 4.74 -1.59 -10.66
N THR A 86 4.56 -1.46 -9.35
CA THR A 86 4.00 -0.28 -8.69
C THR A 86 4.88 0.18 -7.54
N PHE A 87 4.61 1.35 -6.98
CA PHE A 87 5.36 1.90 -5.86
C PHE A 87 4.49 1.89 -4.59
N TYR A 88 4.85 1.04 -3.63
CA TYR A 88 4.27 1.13 -2.28
C TYR A 88 4.87 2.36 -1.61
N ALA A 89 4.12 3.44 -1.57
CA ALA A 89 4.62 4.80 -1.33
C ALA A 89 3.59 5.64 -0.56
N PRO A 90 3.98 6.78 -0.01
CA PRO A 90 3.08 7.70 0.67
C PRO A 90 1.81 7.97 -0.13
N SER A 91 0.66 8.11 0.53
CA SER A 91 -0.57 8.56 -0.11
C SER A 91 -0.67 10.09 -0.13
N LEU A 92 -1.57 10.61 -0.97
CA LEU A 92 -1.65 12.06 -1.16
C LEU A 92 -2.14 12.78 0.11
N LEU A 93 -3.22 12.30 0.72
CA LEU A 93 -3.87 13.02 1.83
C LEU A 93 -3.22 12.79 3.19
N SER A 94 -2.70 11.59 3.47
CA SER A 94 -2.11 11.30 4.78
C SER A 94 -0.68 11.80 4.93
N ASP A 95 0.06 11.92 3.82
CA ASP A 95 1.50 12.17 3.88
C ASP A 95 1.92 13.45 3.17
N VAL A 96 1.41 13.69 1.95
CA VAL A 96 1.80 14.86 1.16
C VAL A 96 1.02 16.09 1.59
N ALA A 97 -0.30 15.94 1.80
CA ALA A 97 -1.17 17.00 2.30
C ALA A 97 -1.16 17.08 3.83
N GLU A 98 0.03 16.96 4.44
CA GLU A 98 0.21 17.12 5.89
C GLU A 98 -0.38 18.46 6.36
N LEU A 99 -1.17 18.44 7.44
CA LEU A 99 -1.79 19.65 8.02
C LEU A 99 -0.80 20.59 8.69
N GLY A 100 0.44 20.12 8.94
CA GLY A 100 1.54 20.94 9.43
C GLY A 100 1.92 22.06 8.48
N PRO A 101 2.85 22.94 8.89
CA PRO A 101 3.31 24.03 8.04
C PRO A 101 3.95 23.59 6.73
N GLU A 102 4.55 22.41 6.72
CA GLU A 102 5.26 21.83 5.57
C GLU A 102 5.14 20.29 5.58
N ILE A 103 5.37 19.67 4.44
CA ILE A 103 5.58 18.22 4.32
C ILE A 103 6.85 17.84 5.11
N PHE A 104 6.82 16.69 5.78
CA PHE A 104 7.98 16.21 6.53
C PHE A 104 9.20 16.02 5.62
N THR A 105 10.37 16.43 6.12
CA THR A 105 11.64 16.42 5.36
C THR A 105 11.92 15.04 4.77
N TYR A 106 11.80 13.99 5.55
CA TYR A 106 12.05 12.62 5.08
C TYR A 106 11.11 12.22 3.93
N THR A 107 9.82 12.51 4.04
CA THR A 107 8.85 12.26 2.97
C THR A 107 9.18 13.08 1.72
N LYS A 108 9.50 14.35 1.88
CA LYS A 108 9.87 15.25 0.79
C LYS A 108 11.13 14.75 0.04
N ASP A 109 12.14 14.32 0.77
CA ASP A 109 13.40 13.83 0.20
C ASP A 109 13.17 12.54 -0.60
N TRP A 110 12.33 11.65 -0.09
CA TRP A 110 11.97 10.41 -0.78
C TRP A 110 11.17 10.67 -2.05
N LEU A 111 10.19 11.58 -2.01
CA LEU A 111 9.44 11.98 -3.19
C LEU A 111 10.34 12.61 -4.25
N ASN A 112 11.29 13.45 -3.84
CA ASN A 112 12.28 14.03 -4.76
C ASN A 112 13.13 12.94 -5.43
N LYS A 113 13.61 11.95 -4.67
CA LYS A 113 14.37 10.81 -5.24
C LYS A 113 13.52 10.02 -6.24
N LEU A 114 12.27 9.74 -5.90
CA LEU A 114 11.33 9.01 -6.76
C LEU A 114 11.07 9.78 -8.06
N PHE A 115 10.72 11.06 -7.98
CA PHE A 115 10.38 11.87 -9.16
C PHE A 115 11.59 12.21 -10.02
N ASN A 116 12.78 12.30 -9.45
CA ASN A 116 14.02 12.46 -10.22
C ASN A 116 14.55 11.14 -10.79
N SER A 117 13.83 10.02 -10.60
CA SER A 117 14.21 8.69 -11.11
C SER A 117 15.64 8.31 -10.71
N GLU A 118 16.04 8.61 -9.49
CA GLU A 118 17.36 8.25 -8.98
C GLU A 118 17.56 6.73 -9.00
N LYS A 119 18.73 6.30 -9.46
CA LYS A 119 19.09 4.88 -9.50
C LYS A 119 19.95 4.52 -8.28
N ASN A 120 19.83 3.27 -7.84
CA ASN A 120 20.61 2.74 -6.71
C ASN A 120 20.45 3.55 -5.42
N VAL A 121 19.20 3.87 -5.10
CA VAL A 121 18.87 4.64 -3.90
C VAL A 121 19.01 3.76 -2.66
N VAL A 122 19.70 4.26 -1.65
CA VAL A 122 19.76 3.63 -0.33
C VAL A 122 18.62 4.16 0.53
N ILE A 123 17.83 3.25 1.09
CA ILE A 123 16.77 3.60 2.05
C ILE A 123 17.39 3.62 3.45
N GLU A 124 17.68 4.81 3.93
CA GLU A 124 18.15 5.04 5.29
C GLU A 124 16.95 5.24 6.23
N SER A 125 17.10 4.88 7.49
CA SER A 125 16.09 5.20 8.50
C SER A 125 16.00 6.71 8.71
N SER A 126 14.76 7.21 8.93
CA SER A 126 14.60 8.60 9.38
C SER A 126 15.24 8.77 10.76
N PRO A 127 15.92 9.90 11.02
CA PRO A 127 16.45 10.19 12.35
C PRO A 127 15.35 10.55 13.38
N VAL A 128 14.13 10.80 12.90
CA VAL A 128 12.98 11.19 13.72
C VAL A 128 11.71 10.53 13.21
N TRP A 129 10.74 10.41 14.10
CA TRP A 129 9.37 10.04 13.76
C TRP A 129 8.37 11.00 14.43
N TYR A 130 7.12 10.96 14.04
CA TYR A 130 6.10 11.91 14.49
C TYR A 130 4.89 11.17 15.04
N GLU A 131 4.42 11.57 16.21
CA GLU A 131 3.18 11.01 16.80
C GLU A 131 2.00 11.22 15.82
N ALA A 132 1.09 10.24 15.76
CA ALA A 132 -0.11 10.34 14.94
C ALA A 132 -1.00 11.52 15.39
N ARG A 133 -1.69 12.16 14.44
CA ARG A 133 -2.71 13.15 14.79
C ARG A 133 -3.91 12.47 15.41
N THR A 134 -4.48 13.14 16.40
CA THR A 134 -5.72 12.71 17.07
C THR A 134 -6.95 13.44 16.52
N SER A 135 -6.75 14.50 15.71
CA SER A 135 -7.80 15.26 15.04
C SER A 135 -7.29 15.76 13.68
N PHE A 136 -8.22 15.93 12.74
CA PHE A 136 -8.01 16.48 11.40
C PHE A 136 -8.89 17.71 11.14
N ASP A 137 -9.36 18.38 12.18
CA ASP A 137 -10.14 19.60 12.09
C ASP A 137 -9.28 20.83 11.74
N GLU A 138 -9.93 21.94 11.43
CA GLU A 138 -9.25 23.19 11.03
C GLU A 138 -8.27 23.73 12.08
N SER A 139 -8.44 23.39 13.36
CA SER A 139 -7.51 23.80 14.43
C SER A 139 -6.12 23.17 14.28
N GLN A 140 -6.01 22.12 13.48
CA GLN A 140 -4.74 21.42 13.21
C GLN A 140 -3.97 22.02 12.04
N LEU A 141 -4.55 22.93 11.29
CA LEU A 141 -3.85 23.61 10.21
C LEU A 141 -2.68 24.44 10.73
N GLY A 142 -1.50 24.20 10.17
CA GLY A 142 -0.27 24.86 10.59
C GLY A 142 0.33 24.36 11.91
N VAL A 143 -0.21 23.29 12.50
CA VAL A 143 0.29 22.71 13.74
C VAL A 143 1.21 21.53 13.43
N TRP A 144 2.47 21.57 13.89
CA TRP A 144 3.37 20.43 13.78
C TRP A 144 2.91 19.26 14.64
N ARG A 145 3.07 18.04 14.12
CA ARG A 145 3.02 16.83 14.94
C ARG A 145 4.19 16.84 15.93
N LYS A 146 4.02 16.18 17.05
CA LYS A 146 5.08 16.03 18.03
C LYS A 146 6.17 15.12 17.50
N GLU A 147 7.37 15.66 17.36
CA GLU A 147 8.55 14.94 16.92
C GLU A 147 9.14 14.07 18.03
N ARG A 148 9.61 12.90 17.66
CA ARG A 148 10.36 11.97 18.49
C ARG A 148 11.63 11.56 17.77
N LYS A 149 12.67 11.31 18.55
CA LYS A 149 13.91 10.77 18.02
C LYS A 149 13.74 9.30 17.67
N GLU A 150 14.27 8.91 16.51
CA GLU A 150 14.41 7.50 16.17
C GLU A 150 15.70 6.95 16.84
N GLU A 151 15.55 5.88 17.63
CA GLU A 151 16.67 5.34 18.43
C GLU A 151 17.20 4.01 17.89
N HIS A 152 16.41 3.29 17.09
CA HIS A 152 16.72 1.93 16.64
C HIS A 152 17.14 1.87 15.17
N GLY A 153 16.52 2.68 14.31
CA GLY A 153 16.77 2.60 12.87
C GLY A 153 16.27 1.29 12.25
N HIS A 154 17.02 0.80 11.26
CA HIS A 154 16.78 -0.52 10.67
C HIS A 154 17.53 -1.58 11.48
N GLU A 155 16.84 -2.63 11.88
CA GLU A 155 17.39 -3.72 12.70
C GLU A 155 17.27 -5.07 12.00
N TYR A 156 18.28 -5.90 12.12
CA TYR A 156 18.17 -7.32 11.76
C TYR A 156 17.50 -8.08 12.92
N LEU A 157 16.26 -8.50 12.71
CA LEU A 157 15.54 -9.31 13.70
C LEU A 157 15.95 -10.79 13.64
N TYR A 158 16.35 -11.26 12.45
CA TYR A 158 16.79 -12.62 12.22
C TYR A 158 17.72 -12.69 11.01
N GLY A 159 18.76 -13.53 11.09
CA GLY A 159 19.74 -13.70 10.02
C GLY A 159 20.77 -12.56 9.96
N GLU A 160 21.63 -12.63 8.96
CA GLU A 160 22.69 -11.67 8.69
C GLU A 160 23.07 -11.66 7.21
N GLY A 161 23.80 -10.64 6.77
CA GLY A 161 24.31 -10.57 5.40
C GLY A 161 23.41 -9.81 4.44
N VAL A 162 23.68 -9.95 3.14
CA VAL A 162 22.98 -9.24 2.07
C VAL A 162 22.02 -10.18 1.35
N VAL A 163 20.79 -9.77 1.20
CA VAL A 163 19.75 -10.50 0.46
C VAL A 163 19.35 -9.68 -0.75
N GLN A 164 19.22 -10.31 -1.92
CA GLN A 164 18.77 -9.68 -3.15
C GLN A 164 17.50 -10.34 -3.67
N GLY A 165 16.53 -9.53 -4.08
CA GLY A 165 15.26 -9.97 -4.67
C GLY A 165 14.36 -8.78 -4.98
N ASP A 166 13.34 -9.02 -5.81
CA ASP A 166 12.29 -8.03 -6.02
C ASP A 166 11.40 -7.94 -4.77
N LEU A 167 10.87 -6.75 -4.51
CA LEU A 167 9.93 -6.52 -3.42
C LEU A 167 8.51 -7.00 -3.81
N LEU A 168 7.83 -7.68 -2.89
CA LEU A 168 6.42 -8.03 -3.01
C LEU A 168 5.79 -8.01 -1.62
N GLY A 169 4.64 -7.35 -1.45
CA GLY A 169 4.02 -7.25 -0.14
C GLY A 169 2.99 -6.13 -0.04
N GLY A 170 2.82 -5.61 1.17
CA GLY A 170 1.88 -4.53 1.48
C GLY A 170 1.35 -4.60 2.91
N CYS A 171 0.17 -4.02 3.12
CA CYS A 171 -0.55 -4.03 4.39
C CYS A 171 -0.94 -5.47 4.79
N LEU A 172 -0.54 -5.87 5.99
CA LEU A 172 -0.74 -7.24 6.50
C LEU A 172 -2.23 -7.57 6.68
N GLU A 173 -3.04 -6.62 7.10
CA GLU A 173 -4.49 -6.75 7.21
C GLU A 173 -5.07 -7.06 5.83
N SER A 174 -4.76 -6.27 4.81
CA SER A 174 -5.24 -6.50 3.43
C SER A 174 -4.77 -7.86 2.89
N LEU A 175 -3.50 -8.22 3.09
CA LEU A 175 -2.96 -9.53 2.67
C LEU A 175 -3.68 -10.70 3.34
N SER A 176 -3.95 -10.59 4.65
CA SER A 176 -4.70 -11.61 5.39
C SER A 176 -6.15 -11.69 4.92
N GLU A 177 -6.80 -10.55 4.72
CA GLU A 177 -8.20 -10.47 4.28
C GLU A 177 -8.41 -11.02 2.86
N MET A 178 -7.43 -10.92 1.96
CA MET A 178 -7.48 -11.54 0.64
C MET A 178 -7.64 -13.07 0.71
N ILE A 179 -7.23 -13.66 1.82
CA ILE A 179 -7.30 -15.11 2.04
C ILE A 179 -8.52 -15.49 2.88
N THR A 180 -8.76 -14.74 3.95
CA THR A 180 -9.80 -15.08 4.95
C THR A 180 -11.15 -14.44 4.66
N GLY A 181 -11.16 -13.27 4.03
CA GLY A 181 -12.32 -12.38 4.04
C GLY A 181 -12.56 -11.84 5.46
N GLY A 182 -13.77 -11.41 5.74
CA GLY A 182 -14.23 -11.19 7.09
C GLY A 182 -14.56 -9.74 7.45
N ARG A 183 -14.09 -8.75 6.74
CA ARG A 183 -14.48 -7.36 6.92
C ARG A 183 -15.87 -7.08 6.31
N TYR A 184 -16.13 -7.63 5.14
CA TYR A 184 -17.40 -7.49 4.41
C TYR A 184 -17.95 -8.85 3.98
N PRO A 185 -19.30 -9.03 3.93
CA PRO A 185 -19.92 -10.31 3.57
C PRO A 185 -19.54 -10.83 2.17
N ASP A 186 -19.29 -9.92 1.23
CA ASP A 186 -18.95 -10.20 -0.16
C ASP A 186 -17.45 -10.37 -0.43
N GLN A 187 -16.61 -10.01 0.53
CA GLN A 187 -15.17 -9.91 0.37
C GLN A 187 -14.50 -11.23 -0.03
N LYS A 188 -14.85 -12.30 0.68
CA LYS A 188 -14.27 -13.63 0.45
C LYS A 188 -14.57 -14.15 -0.96
N GLU A 189 -15.83 -14.03 -1.41
CA GLU A 189 -16.25 -14.47 -2.75
C GLU A 189 -15.49 -13.71 -3.84
N VAL A 190 -15.33 -12.40 -3.68
CA VAL A 190 -14.60 -11.57 -4.65
C VAL A 190 -13.14 -12.01 -4.74
N TYR A 191 -12.46 -12.20 -3.63
CA TYR A 191 -11.05 -12.63 -3.65
C TYR A 191 -10.86 -14.06 -4.18
N GLU A 192 -11.75 -14.98 -3.85
CA GLU A 192 -11.74 -16.35 -4.40
C GLU A 192 -11.91 -16.34 -5.92
N LYS A 193 -12.75 -15.45 -6.43
CA LYS A 193 -13.01 -15.33 -7.88
C LYS A 193 -11.84 -14.71 -8.64
N TYR A 194 -11.26 -13.61 -8.13
CA TYR A 194 -10.24 -12.83 -8.88
C TYR A 194 -8.81 -13.19 -8.51
N GLN A 195 -8.57 -13.90 -7.41
CA GLN A 195 -7.30 -14.51 -7.00
C GLN A 195 -6.10 -13.57 -7.12
N ILE A 196 -6.24 -12.35 -6.61
CA ILE A 196 -5.14 -11.36 -6.67
C ILE A 196 -4.01 -11.65 -5.69
N PHE A 197 -4.24 -12.46 -4.65
CA PHE A 197 -3.17 -12.87 -3.75
C PHE A 197 -2.12 -13.69 -4.52
N PRO A 198 -0.84 -13.33 -4.47
CA PRO A 198 0.20 -14.01 -5.25
C PRO A 198 0.34 -15.48 -4.89
N THR A 199 0.57 -16.31 -5.89
CA THR A 199 0.83 -17.74 -5.69
C THR A 199 2.19 -17.96 -4.99
N ARG A 200 2.39 -19.16 -4.45
CA ARG A 200 3.66 -19.54 -3.84
C ARG A 200 4.85 -19.39 -4.80
N GLU A 201 4.65 -19.66 -6.08
CA GLU A 201 5.65 -19.49 -7.13
C GLU A 201 5.98 -18.01 -7.36
N GLN A 202 4.99 -17.13 -7.32
CA GLN A 202 5.18 -15.68 -7.45
C GLN A 202 5.92 -15.10 -6.24
N TRP A 203 5.72 -15.63 -5.04
CA TRP A 203 6.48 -15.28 -3.84
C TRP A 203 7.91 -15.81 -3.85
N SER A 204 8.17 -16.88 -4.60
CA SER A 204 9.48 -17.55 -4.60
C SER A 204 10.60 -16.60 -5.03
N GLY A 205 11.63 -16.49 -4.20
CA GLY A 205 12.80 -15.66 -4.46
C GLY A 205 12.60 -14.15 -4.25
N LYS A 206 11.40 -13.70 -3.86
CA LYS A 206 11.12 -12.29 -3.53
C LYS A 206 11.63 -11.93 -2.13
N ILE A 207 11.72 -10.65 -1.86
CA ILE A 207 11.78 -10.09 -0.51
C ILE A 207 10.36 -9.66 -0.17
N ALA A 208 9.73 -10.33 0.79
CA ALA A 208 8.44 -9.92 1.27
C ALA A 208 8.57 -8.65 2.10
N PHE A 209 7.63 -7.72 1.97
CA PHE A 209 7.49 -6.61 2.91
C PHE A 209 6.07 -6.56 3.45
N ILE A 210 5.93 -6.30 4.74
CA ILE A 210 4.66 -6.19 5.44
C ILE A 210 4.68 -4.99 6.39
N GLU A 211 3.56 -4.34 6.53
CA GLU A 211 3.33 -3.32 7.55
C GLU A 211 1.92 -3.48 8.14
N THR A 212 1.65 -2.91 9.29
CA THR A 212 0.35 -2.93 9.95
C THR A 212 -0.31 -1.57 9.87
N SER A 213 -1.63 -1.57 9.70
CA SER A 213 -2.43 -0.37 9.60
C SER A 213 -2.59 0.36 10.95
N GLU A 214 -3.24 1.51 10.90
CA GLU A 214 -3.65 2.31 12.07
C GLU A 214 -4.65 1.59 13.00
N GLU A 215 -5.16 0.43 12.60
CA GLU A 215 -6.04 -0.41 13.44
C GLU A 215 -5.33 -1.01 14.64
N ARG A 216 -3.99 -0.96 14.68
CA ARG A 216 -3.14 -1.40 15.78
C ARG A 216 -3.49 -2.81 16.25
N PRO A 217 -3.30 -3.83 15.41
CA PRO A 217 -3.65 -5.18 15.75
C PRO A 217 -2.89 -5.63 17.02
N ASN A 218 -3.62 -6.21 17.98
CA ASN A 218 -2.99 -6.79 19.14
C ASN A 218 -2.12 -8.00 18.75
N PRO A 219 -1.23 -8.50 19.64
CA PRO A 219 -0.32 -9.59 19.34
C PRO A 219 -1.00 -10.87 18.84
N GLU A 220 -2.19 -11.20 19.35
CA GLU A 220 -2.96 -12.37 18.92
C GLU A 220 -3.48 -12.21 17.51
N LYS A 221 -3.99 -11.02 17.15
CA LYS A 221 -4.44 -10.69 15.80
C LYS A 221 -3.27 -10.70 14.83
N LEU A 222 -2.15 -10.07 15.20
CA LEU A 222 -0.92 -10.07 14.42
C LEU A 222 -0.45 -11.50 14.12
N LYS A 223 -0.37 -12.34 15.16
CA LYS A 223 0.00 -13.76 15.00
C LYS A 223 -0.95 -14.51 14.07
N SER A 224 -2.25 -14.26 14.20
CA SER A 224 -3.26 -14.89 13.33
C SER A 224 -3.04 -14.51 11.87
N MET A 225 -2.81 -13.22 11.56
CA MET A 225 -2.56 -12.76 10.20
C MET A 225 -1.27 -13.34 9.61
N LEU A 226 -0.19 -13.39 10.40
CA LEU A 226 1.06 -14.02 9.97
C LEU A 226 0.89 -15.53 9.71
N SER A 227 0.11 -16.23 10.56
CA SER A 227 -0.17 -17.66 10.37
C SER A 227 -0.91 -17.92 9.04
N VAL A 228 -1.80 -17.03 8.63
CA VAL A 228 -2.49 -17.13 7.33
C VAL A 228 -1.50 -17.08 6.15
N LEU A 229 -0.49 -16.21 6.22
CA LEU A 229 0.56 -16.14 5.20
C LEU A 229 1.50 -17.37 5.26
N GLU A 230 1.79 -17.86 6.45
CA GLU A 230 2.57 -19.07 6.66
C GLU A 230 1.88 -20.30 6.05
N ASP A 231 0.59 -20.47 6.29
CA ASP A 231 -0.24 -21.55 5.73
C ASP A 231 -0.27 -21.53 4.18
N ARG A 232 -0.12 -20.34 3.58
CA ARG A 232 0.06 -20.18 2.13
C ARG A 232 1.49 -20.43 1.65
N GLY A 233 2.41 -20.72 2.57
CA GLY A 233 3.80 -21.04 2.28
C GLY A 233 4.66 -19.84 1.87
N VAL A 234 4.20 -18.60 2.14
CA VAL A 234 4.93 -17.37 1.79
C VAL A 234 6.32 -17.38 2.41
N PHE A 235 6.42 -17.55 3.73
CA PHE A 235 7.69 -17.47 4.45
C PHE A 235 8.67 -18.60 4.12
N SER A 236 8.19 -19.72 3.54
CA SER A 236 9.04 -20.83 3.15
C SER A 236 9.77 -20.63 1.81
N VAL A 237 9.39 -19.61 1.02
CA VAL A 237 9.92 -19.41 -0.34
C VAL A 237 10.51 -18.02 -0.59
N VAL A 238 10.22 -17.04 0.27
CA VAL A 238 10.84 -15.72 0.17
C VAL A 238 12.30 -15.76 0.61
N ARG A 239 13.12 -14.86 0.09
CA ARG A 239 14.53 -14.72 0.46
C ARG A 239 14.76 -13.87 1.69
N GLY A 240 13.84 -12.97 1.98
CA GLY A 240 13.91 -12.07 3.12
C GLY A 240 12.53 -11.52 3.44
N LEU A 241 12.42 -10.92 4.62
CA LEU A 241 11.21 -10.28 5.11
C LEU A 241 11.58 -8.90 5.67
N ILE A 242 10.92 -7.87 5.18
CA ILE A 242 10.97 -6.50 5.73
C ILE A 242 9.67 -6.29 6.50
N ILE A 243 9.79 -5.83 7.74
CA ILE A 243 8.64 -5.55 8.60
C ILE A 243 8.66 -4.04 8.89
N GLY A 244 7.58 -3.35 8.55
CA GLY A 244 7.37 -1.96 8.90
C GLY A 244 7.17 -1.81 10.41
N LYS A 245 7.65 -0.71 10.97
CA LYS A 245 7.40 -0.40 12.39
C LYS A 245 5.91 -0.15 12.60
N PRO A 246 5.32 -0.70 13.67
CA PRO A 246 3.93 -0.39 14.01
C PRO A 246 3.77 1.09 14.34
N GLN A 247 2.55 1.59 14.19
CA GLN A 247 2.23 2.96 14.54
C GLN A 247 2.29 3.16 16.07
N ASP A 248 2.90 4.27 16.49
CA ASP A 248 3.03 4.68 17.91
C ASP A 248 3.67 3.62 18.82
N GLU A 249 4.78 3.04 18.39
CA GLU A 249 5.65 2.34 19.33
C GLU A 249 6.16 3.30 20.42
N VAL A 250 5.75 3.04 21.65
CA VAL A 250 6.25 3.70 22.87
C VAL A 250 7.10 2.72 23.63
#